data_d5216388a6e13807593f42517f48affd
#
_entry.id   d5216388a6e13807593f42517f48affd
#
_cell.length_a   1.000
_cell.length_b   1.000
_cell.length_c   1.000
_cell.angle_alpha   90.00
_cell.angle_beta   90.00
_cell.angle_gamma   90.00
#
_symmetry.space_group_name_H-M   'P 1'
#
loop_
_entity.id
_entity.type
_entity.pdbx_description
1 polymer ?
#
loop_
_entity_poly.entity_id
_entity_poly.type
_entity_poly.pdbx_seq_one_letter_code
_entity_poly.pdbx_strand_id
1 'polypeptide(L)'
;MPRSSSQALNDTLNLNIRNFADQIVNFFNLLLIMFHAFRKYLEDKINLTDEDYGLIESVSSFKKLRRRQYLLQAGSVFRFHAFVCKGFLRNYYVDEKGQEHIMHFAPENYWTGDRSSIDSYLPSKYDIDAIEESEILLLKMENFEMIRKTIPAFNDFVNETLNKNALVMQERIHANISLSAEEKYVDFISKYPSISNRVPLHMIASYLGVSAETLSRVRRQFAKK
;
A
#
# COMPACT_ATOMS: atom_id res chain seq x y z
N MET A 1 9.05 -46.50 32.13
CA MET A 1 8.69 -47.26 30.89
C MET A 1 8.77 -46.32 29.73
N PRO A 2 9.49 -46.60 28.66
CA PRO A 2 9.51 -45.74 27.49
C PRO A 2 8.11 -45.77 26.79
N ARG A 3 7.66 -44.58 26.37
CA ARG A 3 6.40 -44.45 25.58
C ARG A 3 6.51 -45.30 24.32
N SER A 4 5.44 -45.98 23.95
CA SER A 4 5.42 -46.77 22.70
C SER A 4 5.58 -45.86 21.48
N SER A 5 6.27 -46.34 20.45
CA SER A 5 6.50 -45.57 19.19
C SER A 5 5.19 -45.09 18.55
N SER A 6 4.09 -45.81 18.73
CA SER A 6 2.76 -45.44 18.22
C SER A 6 2.14 -44.26 19.00
N GLN A 7 2.44 -44.14 20.30
CA GLN A 7 1.94 -43.05 21.12
C GLN A 7 2.69 -41.72 20.82
N ALA A 8 4.01 -41.79 20.57
CA ALA A 8 4.79 -40.66 20.13
C ALA A 8 4.37 -40.14 18.74
N LEU A 9 4.00 -41.06 17.83
CA LEU A 9 3.50 -40.71 16.48
C LEU A 9 2.14 -40.01 16.56
N ASN A 10 1.22 -40.50 17.41
CA ASN A 10 -0.09 -39.87 17.62
C ASN A 10 0.03 -38.49 18.29
N ASP A 11 0.93 -38.29 19.25
CA ASP A 11 1.17 -37.00 19.90
C ASP A 11 1.73 -35.98 18.89
N THR A 12 2.65 -36.40 18.03
CA THR A 12 3.20 -35.55 16.96
C THR A 12 2.13 -35.18 15.91
N LEU A 13 1.30 -36.13 15.50
CA LEU A 13 0.21 -35.89 14.56
C LEU A 13 -0.81 -34.90 15.15
N ASN A 14 -1.22 -35.11 16.40
CA ASN A 14 -2.15 -34.19 17.10
C ASN A 14 -1.58 -32.78 17.26
N LEU A 15 -0.28 -32.65 17.53
CA LEU A 15 0.39 -31.35 17.61
C LEU A 15 0.40 -30.64 16.25
N ASN A 16 0.69 -31.36 15.17
CA ASN A 16 0.67 -30.82 13.81
C ASN A 16 -0.74 -30.39 13.40
N ILE A 17 -1.77 -31.15 13.72
CA ILE A 17 -3.18 -30.80 13.43
C ILE A 17 -3.59 -29.55 14.21
N ARG A 18 -3.23 -29.44 15.49
CA ARG A 18 -3.50 -28.23 16.30
C ARG A 18 -2.79 -27.02 15.74
N ASN A 19 -1.49 -27.12 15.43
CA ASN A 19 -0.73 -26.04 14.85
C ASN A 19 -1.31 -25.56 13.49
N PHE A 20 -1.79 -26.51 12.67
CA PHE A 20 -2.45 -26.21 11.40
C PHE A 20 -3.80 -25.52 11.62
N ALA A 21 -4.61 -26.00 12.58
CA ALA A 21 -5.88 -25.36 12.93
C ALA A 21 -5.66 -23.93 13.45
N ASP A 22 -4.68 -23.73 14.34
CA ASP A 22 -4.33 -22.40 14.86
C ASP A 22 -3.85 -21.45 13.76
N GLN A 23 -3.07 -21.94 12.79
CA GLN A 23 -2.66 -21.16 11.62
C GLN A 23 -3.84 -20.74 10.75
N ILE A 24 -4.81 -21.64 10.52
CA ILE A 24 -6.05 -21.34 9.79
C ILE A 24 -6.87 -20.27 10.53
N VAL A 25 -7.10 -20.45 11.83
CA VAL A 25 -7.86 -19.49 12.64
C VAL A 25 -7.18 -18.11 12.64
N ASN A 26 -5.86 -18.08 12.81
CA ASN A 26 -5.09 -16.83 12.75
C ASN A 26 -5.16 -16.18 11.36
N PHE A 27 -5.14 -16.97 10.30
CA PHE A 27 -5.30 -16.49 8.93
C PHE A 27 -6.68 -15.86 8.71
N PHE A 28 -7.77 -16.53 9.13
CA PHE A 28 -9.14 -16.01 9.00
C PHE A 28 -9.33 -14.74 9.86
N ASN A 29 -8.83 -14.73 11.10
CA ASN A 29 -8.90 -13.54 11.95
C ASN A 29 -8.17 -12.35 11.31
N LEU A 30 -7.02 -12.59 10.69
CA LEU A 30 -6.29 -11.56 9.98
C LEU A 30 -7.04 -11.02 8.77
N LEU A 31 -7.66 -11.89 7.97
CA LEU A 31 -8.52 -11.51 6.85
C LEU A 31 -9.65 -10.59 7.32
N LEU A 32 -10.31 -10.97 8.41
CA LEU A 32 -11.42 -10.20 9.00
C LEU A 32 -10.96 -8.81 9.45
N ILE A 33 -9.80 -8.72 10.11
CA ILE A 33 -9.23 -7.46 10.59
C ILE A 33 -8.86 -6.54 9.41
N MET A 34 -8.22 -7.09 8.38
CA MET A 34 -7.83 -6.32 7.19
C MET A 34 -9.04 -5.84 6.41
N PHE A 35 -10.04 -6.70 6.21
CA PHE A 35 -11.27 -6.30 5.55
C PHE A 35 -12.03 -5.26 6.36
N HIS A 36 -12.06 -5.39 7.70
CA HIS A 36 -12.68 -4.41 8.58
C HIS A 36 -12.05 -3.01 8.43
N ALA A 37 -10.72 -2.93 8.32
CA ALA A 37 -10.05 -1.65 8.08
C ALA A 37 -10.46 -1.02 6.73
N PHE A 38 -10.58 -1.83 5.68
CA PHE A 38 -11.04 -1.38 4.38
C PHE A 38 -12.53 -1.00 4.39
N ARG A 39 -13.39 -1.80 5.03
CA ARG A 39 -14.80 -1.51 5.23
C ARG A 39 -14.99 -0.16 5.91
N LYS A 40 -14.31 0.06 7.05
CA LYS A 40 -14.36 1.34 7.77
C LYS A 40 -13.93 2.53 6.90
N TYR A 41 -12.88 2.36 6.10
CA TYR A 41 -12.45 3.38 5.15
C TYR A 41 -13.53 3.73 4.11
N LEU A 42 -14.29 2.74 3.61
CA LEU A 42 -15.37 2.96 2.67
C LEU A 42 -16.59 3.57 3.34
N GLU A 43 -16.98 3.13 4.56
CA GLU A 43 -18.09 3.65 5.34
C GLU A 43 -17.99 5.16 5.58
N ASP A 44 -16.76 5.68 5.75
CA ASP A 44 -16.50 7.12 5.90
C ASP A 44 -16.72 7.91 4.58
N LYS A 45 -16.91 7.26 3.45
CA LYS A 45 -16.91 7.89 2.12
C LYS A 45 -18.13 7.62 1.28
N ILE A 46 -18.70 6.44 1.39
CA ILE A 46 -19.84 5.98 0.59
C ILE A 46 -20.78 5.09 1.40
N ASN A 47 -22.06 5.10 1.03
CA ASN A 47 -23.05 4.21 1.62
C ASN A 47 -23.14 2.94 0.78
N LEU A 48 -22.76 1.80 1.37
CA LEU A 48 -22.90 0.47 0.81
C LEU A 48 -23.78 -0.40 1.69
N THR A 49 -24.47 -1.36 1.10
CA THR A 49 -25.22 -2.38 1.83
C THR A 49 -24.31 -3.48 2.36
N ASP A 50 -24.78 -4.27 3.32
CA ASP A 50 -24.02 -5.46 3.79
C ASP A 50 -23.80 -6.48 2.68
N GLU A 51 -24.72 -6.57 1.70
CA GLU A 51 -24.57 -7.41 0.52
C GLU A 51 -23.42 -6.91 -0.39
N ASP A 52 -23.30 -5.59 -0.57
CA ASP A 52 -22.20 -4.98 -1.32
C ASP A 52 -20.86 -5.26 -0.64
N TYR A 53 -20.77 -5.11 0.68
CA TYR A 53 -19.57 -5.45 1.45
C TYR A 53 -19.25 -6.93 1.35
N GLY A 54 -20.24 -7.82 1.43
CA GLY A 54 -20.07 -9.26 1.26
C GLY A 54 -19.53 -9.64 -0.12
N LEU A 55 -20.00 -8.97 -1.17
CA LEU A 55 -19.48 -9.16 -2.53
C LEU A 55 -18.01 -8.73 -2.61
N ILE A 56 -17.67 -7.54 -2.12
CA ILE A 56 -16.30 -7.03 -2.15
C ILE A 56 -15.36 -7.96 -1.36
N GLU A 57 -15.78 -8.39 -0.17
CA GLU A 57 -15.01 -9.29 0.68
C GLU A 57 -14.73 -10.63 0.00
N SER A 58 -15.75 -11.23 -0.63
CA SER A 58 -15.65 -12.54 -1.28
C SER A 58 -14.63 -12.62 -2.41
N VAL A 59 -14.29 -11.48 -3.02
CA VAL A 59 -13.34 -11.38 -4.15
C VAL A 59 -12.03 -10.70 -3.76
N SER A 60 -11.89 -10.30 -2.50
CA SER A 60 -10.68 -9.72 -1.94
C SER A 60 -9.66 -10.81 -1.59
N SER A 61 -8.40 -10.48 -1.71
CA SER A 61 -7.30 -11.29 -1.19
C SER A 61 -6.36 -10.39 -0.36
N PHE A 62 -5.55 -11.01 0.49
CA PHE A 62 -4.76 -10.27 1.46
C PHE A 62 -3.31 -10.72 1.42
N LYS A 63 -2.40 -9.76 1.65
CA LYS A 63 -0.96 -10.01 1.67
C LYS A 63 -0.32 -9.27 2.83
N LYS A 64 0.48 -9.98 3.63
CA LYS A 64 1.42 -9.37 4.57
C LYS A 64 2.76 -9.17 3.88
N LEU A 65 3.36 -8.01 4.11
CA LEU A 65 4.69 -7.68 3.63
C LEU A 65 5.57 -7.33 4.84
N ARG A 66 6.72 -7.96 4.92
CA ARG A 66 7.78 -7.55 5.83
C ARG A 66 8.43 -6.29 5.28
N ARG A 67 9.08 -5.53 6.15
CA ARG A 67 9.90 -4.40 5.71
C ARG A 67 10.86 -4.82 4.58
N ARG A 68 10.93 -4.00 3.51
CA ARG A 68 11.70 -4.22 2.27
C ARG A 68 11.21 -5.39 1.40
N GLN A 69 10.09 -5.97 1.71
CA GLN A 69 9.48 -6.98 0.84
C GLN A 69 8.69 -6.30 -0.27
N TYR A 70 8.81 -6.84 -1.48
CA TYR A 70 8.17 -6.31 -2.67
C TYR A 70 6.69 -6.72 -2.75
N LEU A 71 5.84 -5.75 -3.08
CA LEU A 71 4.51 -5.97 -3.62
C LEU A 71 4.58 -6.19 -5.13
N LEU A 72 5.38 -5.35 -5.81
CA LEU A 72 5.66 -5.38 -7.24
C LEU A 72 7.16 -5.15 -7.46
N GLN A 73 7.75 -5.91 -8.39
CA GLN A 73 9.10 -5.67 -8.90
C GLN A 73 9.03 -5.20 -10.35
N ALA A 74 9.87 -4.24 -10.71
CA ALA A 74 10.03 -3.78 -12.09
C ALA A 74 10.32 -4.97 -13.02
N GLY A 75 9.74 -4.95 -14.22
CA GLY A 75 9.79 -6.07 -15.15
C GLY A 75 8.68 -7.11 -14.97
N SER A 76 7.89 -7.06 -13.88
CA SER A 76 6.74 -7.93 -13.65
C SER A 76 5.43 -7.24 -14.05
N VAL A 77 4.43 -8.02 -14.47
CA VAL A 77 3.09 -7.50 -14.75
C VAL A 77 2.31 -7.41 -13.45
N PHE A 78 1.75 -6.24 -13.16
CA PHE A 78 0.89 -6.02 -11.99
C PHE A 78 -0.58 -6.08 -12.39
N ARG A 79 -1.37 -6.89 -11.68
CA ARG A 79 -2.79 -7.15 -12.00
C ARG A 79 -3.74 -6.89 -10.84
N PHE A 80 -3.33 -6.07 -9.89
CA PHE A 80 -4.10 -5.84 -8.69
C PHE A 80 -4.27 -4.35 -8.42
N HIS A 81 -5.43 -3.98 -7.89
CA HIS A 81 -5.60 -2.77 -7.10
C HIS A 81 -5.25 -3.12 -5.66
N ALA A 82 -4.27 -2.45 -5.09
CA ALA A 82 -3.77 -2.71 -3.74
C ALA A 82 -4.17 -1.57 -2.79
N PHE A 83 -4.78 -1.91 -1.67
CA PHE A 83 -5.14 -0.97 -0.61
C PHE A 83 -4.34 -1.28 0.66
N VAL A 84 -3.73 -0.26 1.24
CA VAL A 84 -2.93 -0.39 2.45
C VAL A 84 -3.85 -0.32 3.67
N CYS A 85 -4.11 -1.49 4.28
CA CYS A 85 -4.91 -1.58 5.51
C CYS A 85 -4.10 -1.14 6.73
N LYS A 86 -2.81 -1.48 6.76
CA LYS A 86 -1.85 -1.12 7.80
C LYS A 86 -0.45 -1.07 7.22
N GLY A 87 0.39 -0.17 7.77
CA GLY A 87 1.78 -0.06 7.36
C GLY A 87 2.01 1.02 6.31
N PHE A 88 3.09 0.89 5.53
CA PHE A 88 3.53 1.94 4.65
C PHE A 88 4.33 1.41 3.47
N LEU A 89 3.87 1.71 2.26
CA LEU A 89 4.54 1.33 1.01
C LEU A 89 5.12 2.56 0.31
N ARG A 90 6.11 2.31 -0.54
CA ARG A 90 6.64 3.27 -1.50
C ARG A 90 6.57 2.67 -2.91
N ASN A 91 6.30 3.52 -3.88
CA ASN A 91 6.41 3.25 -5.31
C ASN A 91 7.57 4.10 -5.85
N TYR A 92 8.51 3.49 -6.55
CA TYR A 92 9.69 4.18 -7.05
C TYR A 92 10.18 3.58 -8.37
N TYR A 93 10.94 4.38 -9.09
CA TYR A 93 11.65 4.01 -10.31
C TYR A 93 13.15 4.00 -10.05
N VAL A 94 13.86 3.03 -10.59
CA VAL A 94 15.32 2.97 -10.55
C VAL A 94 15.86 3.35 -11.93
N ASP A 95 16.70 4.40 -12.00
CA ASP A 95 17.30 4.84 -13.26
C ASP A 95 18.51 3.97 -13.65
N GLU A 96 19.09 4.24 -14.83
CA GLU A 96 20.23 3.53 -15.36
C GLU A 96 21.50 3.64 -14.49
N LYS A 97 21.55 4.63 -13.59
CA LYS A 97 22.64 4.84 -12.63
C LYS A 97 22.40 4.13 -11.29
N GLY A 98 21.26 3.42 -11.16
CA GLY A 98 20.86 2.76 -9.93
C GLY A 98 20.27 3.70 -8.87
N GLN A 99 19.90 4.93 -9.24
CA GLN A 99 19.29 5.88 -8.32
C GLN A 99 17.79 5.66 -8.22
N GLU A 100 17.28 5.58 -6.98
CA GLU A 100 15.85 5.45 -6.70
C GLU A 100 15.15 6.83 -6.77
N HIS A 101 14.09 6.90 -7.57
CA HIS A 101 13.22 8.07 -7.70
C HIS A 101 11.84 7.75 -7.13
N ILE A 102 11.50 8.33 -6.00
CA ILE A 102 10.23 8.08 -5.34
C ILE A 102 9.09 8.75 -6.12
N MET A 103 8.18 7.91 -6.59
CA MET A 103 7.00 8.34 -7.33
C MET A 103 5.82 8.60 -6.42
N HIS A 104 5.62 7.75 -5.41
CA HIS A 104 4.46 7.80 -4.53
C HIS A 104 4.75 7.14 -3.19
N PHE A 105 4.15 7.70 -2.13
CA PHE A 105 4.08 7.11 -0.80
C PHE A 105 2.64 6.66 -0.53
N ALA A 106 2.47 5.45 -0.01
CA ALA A 106 1.16 4.89 0.31
C ALA A 106 1.12 4.43 1.79
N PRO A 107 0.76 5.33 2.71
CA PRO A 107 0.44 4.98 4.09
C PRO A 107 -0.91 4.23 4.17
N GLU A 108 -1.39 4.00 5.39
CA GLU A 108 -2.73 3.44 5.63
C GLU A 108 -3.82 4.25 4.92
N ASN A 109 -4.84 3.56 4.45
CA ASN A 109 -5.98 4.12 3.72
C ASN A 109 -5.64 4.68 2.32
N TYR A 110 -4.49 4.29 1.77
CA TYR A 110 -4.10 4.64 0.41
C TYR A 110 -4.17 3.45 -0.53
N TRP A 111 -4.57 3.75 -1.76
CA TRP A 111 -4.44 2.83 -2.88
C TRP A 111 -3.06 2.95 -3.51
N THR A 112 -2.50 1.82 -3.94
CA THR A 112 -1.23 1.78 -4.67
C THR A 112 -1.26 0.71 -5.76
N GLY A 113 -0.35 0.83 -6.71
CA GLY A 113 -0.22 -0.06 -7.87
C GLY A 113 0.45 0.66 -9.02
N ASP A 114 0.60 -0.04 -10.13
CA ASP A 114 0.96 0.55 -11.42
C ASP A 114 -0.22 0.44 -12.37
N ARG A 115 -0.96 1.54 -12.52
CA ARG A 115 -2.13 1.59 -13.38
C ARG A 115 -1.79 1.29 -14.84
N SER A 116 -0.63 1.74 -15.33
CA SER A 116 -0.21 1.46 -16.70
C SER A 116 -0.05 -0.05 -16.93
N SER A 117 0.57 -0.76 -15.98
CA SER A 117 0.70 -2.21 -16.04
C SER A 117 -0.64 -2.93 -15.91
N ILE A 118 -1.54 -2.45 -15.03
CA ILE A 118 -2.90 -2.99 -14.86
C ILE A 118 -3.68 -2.90 -16.17
N ASP A 119 -3.69 -1.72 -16.80
CA ASP A 119 -4.53 -1.43 -17.98
C ASP A 119 -3.96 -2.07 -19.27
N SER A 120 -2.61 -2.11 -19.43
CA SER A 120 -1.96 -2.58 -20.65
C SER A 120 -1.51 -4.04 -20.62
N TYR A 121 -1.48 -4.67 -19.43
CA TYR A 121 -0.88 -6.00 -19.20
C TYR A 121 0.62 -6.06 -19.56
N LEU A 122 1.30 -4.92 -19.62
CA LEU A 122 2.74 -4.84 -19.86
C LEU A 122 3.53 -4.83 -18.54
N PRO A 123 4.81 -5.24 -18.56
CA PRO A 123 5.66 -5.16 -17.39
C PRO A 123 5.77 -3.74 -16.84
N SER A 124 5.69 -3.61 -15.52
CA SER A 124 5.88 -2.35 -14.81
C SER A 124 7.33 -1.87 -14.90
N LYS A 125 7.51 -0.55 -14.93
CA LYS A 125 8.81 0.13 -14.78
C LYS A 125 9.13 0.41 -13.31
N TYR A 126 8.16 0.23 -12.43
CA TYR A 126 8.24 0.63 -11.03
C TYR A 126 8.38 -0.57 -10.11
N ASP A 127 9.06 -0.33 -9.02
CA ASP A 127 9.07 -1.18 -7.84
C ASP A 127 8.09 -0.64 -6.81
N ILE A 128 7.41 -1.54 -6.10
CA ILE A 128 6.61 -1.21 -4.90
C ILE A 128 7.08 -2.12 -3.78
N ASP A 129 7.65 -1.53 -2.72
CA ASP A 129 8.08 -2.26 -1.54
C ASP A 129 7.55 -1.65 -0.24
N ALA A 130 7.66 -2.41 0.84
CA ALA A 130 7.21 -2.01 2.16
C ALA A 130 8.33 -1.28 2.93
N ILE A 131 8.08 -0.04 3.35
CA ILE A 131 8.96 0.73 4.24
C ILE A 131 8.95 0.13 5.65
N GLU A 132 7.82 -0.40 6.06
CA GLU A 132 7.61 -1.09 7.34
C GLU A 132 6.71 -2.32 7.14
N GLU A 133 6.51 -3.14 8.17
CA GLU A 133 5.57 -4.27 8.09
C GLU A 133 4.19 -3.77 7.71
N SER A 134 3.61 -4.36 6.64
CA SER A 134 2.40 -3.85 6.02
C SER A 134 1.40 -4.96 5.73
N GLU A 135 0.12 -4.60 5.83
CA GLU A 135 -1.04 -5.47 5.56
C GLU A 135 -1.84 -4.86 4.41
N ILE A 136 -1.99 -5.63 3.33
CA ILE A 136 -2.49 -5.14 2.05
C ILE A 136 -3.70 -5.96 1.63
N LEU A 137 -4.80 -5.29 1.31
CA LEU A 137 -5.93 -5.86 0.60
C LEU A 137 -5.69 -5.72 -0.91
N LEU A 138 -5.91 -6.82 -1.63
CA LEU A 138 -5.69 -6.91 -3.07
C LEU A 138 -7.02 -7.27 -3.77
N LEU A 139 -7.38 -6.48 -4.74
CA LEU A 139 -8.47 -6.78 -5.68
C LEU A 139 -7.86 -7.02 -7.06
N LYS A 140 -8.08 -8.22 -7.63
CA LYS A 140 -7.70 -8.47 -9.03
C LYS A 140 -8.43 -7.48 -9.93
N MET A 141 -7.80 -7.08 -11.04
CA MET A 141 -8.39 -6.14 -11.97
C MET A 141 -9.80 -6.55 -12.42
N GLU A 142 -9.97 -7.81 -12.77
CA GLU A 142 -11.27 -8.33 -13.24
C GLU A 142 -12.36 -8.20 -12.16
N ASN A 143 -12.00 -8.49 -10.90
CA ASN A 143 -12.90 -8.37 -9.76
C ASN A 143 -13.22 -6.88 -9.45
N PHE A 144 -12.21 -6.02 -9.52
CA PHE A 144 -12.39 -4.58 -9.32
C PHE A 144 -13.36 -3.97 -10.35
N GLU A 145 -13.20 -4.33 -11.62
CA GLU A 145 -14.11 -3.89 -12.69
C GLU A 145 -15.51 -4.50 -12.56
N MET A 146 -15.62 -5.74 -12.08
CA MET A 146 -16.91 -6.36 -11.78
C MET A 146 -17.61 -5.60 -10.65
N ILE A 147 -16.93 -5.27 -9.54
CA ILE A 147 -17.49 -4.48 -8.43
C ILE A 147 -17.99 -3.12 -8.95
N ARG A 148 -17.18 -2.41 -9.74
CA ARG A 148 -17.57 -1.11 -10.33
C ARG A 148 -18.84 -1.18 -11.18
N LYS A 149 -19.02 -2.27 -11.92
CA LYS A 149 -20.22 -2.48 -12.75
C LYS A 149 -21.44 -2.86 -11.91
N THR A 150 -21.23 -3.57 -10.81
CA THR A 150 -22.32 -4.11 -9.97
C THR A 150 -22.79 -3.10 -8.92
N ILE A 151 -21.87 -2.26 -8.40
CA ILE A 151 -22.14 -1.33 -7.30
C ILE A 151 -21.90 0.11 -7.79
N PRO A 152 -22.96 0.84 -8.21
CA PRO A 152 -22.83 2.21 -8.75
C PRO A 152 -22.14 3.17 -7.78
N ALA A 153 -22.46 3.12 -6.48
CA ALA A 153 -21.83 3.97 -5.48
C ALA A 153 -20.32 3.75 -5.37
N PHE A 154 -19.85 2.51 -5.52
CA PHE A 154 -18.42 2.21 -5.56
C PHE A 154 -17.77 2.75 -6.84
N ASN A 155 -18.44 2.66 -7.99
CA ASN A 155 -17.93 3.24 -9.24
C ASN A 155 -17.76 4.76 -9.15
N ASP A 156 -18.75 5.46 -8.58
CA ASP A 156 -18.69 6.91 -8.41
C ASP A 156 -17.56 7.30 -7.46
N PHE A 157 -17.40 6.58 -6.36
CA PHE A 157 -16.27 6.74 -5.43
C PHE A 157 -14.91 6.55 -6.13
N VAL A 158 -14.77 5.52 -6.97
CA VAL A 158 -13.52 5.29 -7.72
C VAL A 158 -13.25 6.45 -8.67
N ASN A 159 -14.25 6.92 -9.41
CA ASN A 159 -14.11 8.05 -10.34
C ASN A 159 -13.72 9.34 -9.60
N GLU A 160 -14.35 9.62 -8.46
CA GLU A 160 -14.00 10.77 -7.62
C GLU A 160 -12.56 10.67 -7.09
N THR A 161 -12.16 9.48 -6.63
CA THR A 161 -10.80 9.23 -6.15
C THR A 161 -9.76 9.42 -7.25
N LEU A 162 -10.04 8.97 -8.47
CA LEU A 162 -9.17 9.18 -9.64
C LEU A 162 -9.04 10.65 -9.98
N ASN A 163 -10.13 11.41 -9.96
CA ASN A 163 -10.10 12.85 -10.20
C ASN A 163 -9.28 13.58 -9.12
N LYS A 164 -9.48 13.26 -7.85
CA LYS A 164 -8.66 13.82 -6.74
C LYS A 164 -7.18 13.52 -6.91
N ASN A 165 -6.84 12.28 -7.29
CA ASN A 165 -5.45 11.90 -7.52
C ASN A 165 -4.82 12.66 -8.71
N ALA A 166 -5.58 12.91 -9.78
CA ALA A 166 -5.11 13.72 -10.90
C ALA A 166 -4.78 15.16 -10.47
N LEU A 167 -5.63 15.77 -9.64
CA LEU A 167 -5.38 17.11 -9.08
C LEU A 167 -4.13 17.14 -8.19
N VAL A 168 -3.96 16.15 -7.31
CA VAL A 168 -2.75 16.03 -6.47
C VAL A 168 -1.48 15.89 -7.34
N MET A 169 -1.55 15.13 -8.43
CA MET A 169 -0.44 15.01 -9.37
C MET A 169 -0.13 16.35 -10.07
N GLN A 170 -1.15 17.08 -10.49
CA GLN A 170 -0.99 18.40 -11.09
C GLN A 170 -0.35 19.39 -10.12
N GLU A 171 -0.80 19.43 -8.86
CA GLU A 171 -0.19 20.25 -7.82
C GLU A 171 1.28 19.88 -7.58
N ARG A 172 1.61 18.59 -7.61
CA ARG A 172 3.00 18.14 -7.45
C ARG A 172 3.88 18.58 -8.62
N ILE A 173 3.39 18.51 -9.85
CA ILE A 173 4.10 19.02 -11.03
C ILE A 173 4.32 20.52 -10.89
N HIS A 174 3.30 21.29 -10.53
CA HIS A 174 3.40 22.72 -10.28
C HIS A 174 4.45 23.03 -9.20
N ALA A 175 4.38 22.33 -8.06
CA ALA A 175 5.35 22.51 -6.98
C ALA A 175 6.79 22.21 -7.44
N ASN A 176 6.99 21.17 -8.25
CA ASN A 176 8.31 20.80 -8.76
C ASN A 176 8.90 21.87 -9.69
N ILE A 177 8.06 22.56 -10.45
CA ILE A 177 8.47 23.59 -11.41
C ILE A 177 8.69 24.96 -10.72
N SER A 178 7.82 25.32 -9.76
CA SER A 178 7.67 26.70 -9.29
C SER A 178 8.19 26.95 -7.90
N LEU A 179 8.27 25.93 -7.02
CA LEU A 179 8.62 26.12 -5.62
C LEU A 179 10.12 25.88 -5.36
N SER A 180 10.67 26.66 -4.43
CA SER A 180 11.98 26.42 -3.84
C SER A 180 12.01 25.14 -3.00
N ALA A 181 13.19 24.63 -2.67
CA ALA A 181 13.33 23.45 -1.82
C ALA A 181 12.70 23.63 -0.42
N GLU A 182 12.76 24.85 0.13
CA GLU A 182 12.15 25.20 1.41
C GLU A 182 10.62 25.14 1.33
N GLU A 183 10.02 25.77 0.32
CA GLU A 183 8.57 25.75 0.10
C GLU A 183 8.03 24.36 -0.17
N LYS A 184 8.74 23.55 -0.97
CA LYS A 184 8.39 22.12 -1.21
C LYS A 184 8.38 21.33 0.09
N TYR A 185 9.35 21.55 0.96
CA TYR A 185 9.44 20.84 2.24
C TYR A 185 8.32 21.26 3.18
N VAL A 186 8.00 22.55 3.28
CA VAL A 186 6.88 23.06 4.09
C VAL A 186 5.56 22.48 3.61
N ASP A 187 5.31 22.53 2.31
CA ASP A 187 4.10 21.98 1.70
C ASP A 187 3.98 20.47 2.00
N PHE A 188 5.08 19.72 1.86
CA PHE A 188 5.11 18.28 2.15
C PHE A 188 4.78 17.96 3.61
N ILE A 189 5.42 18.60 4.58
CA ILE A 189 5.16 18.32 6.01
C ILE A 189 3.77 18.76 6.45
N SER A 190 3.22 19.80 5.83
CA SER A 190 1.85 20.26 6.06
C SER A 190 0.80 19.27 5.54
N LYS A 191 1.00 18.76 4.33
CA LYS A 191 0.09 17.81 3.68
C LYS A 191 0.21 16.38 4.25
N TYR A 192 1.42 16.00 4.67
CA TYR A 192 1.75 14.63 5.05
C TYR A 192 2.50 14.54 6.40
N PRO A 193 1.94 15.05 7.51
CA PRO A 193 2.63 15.10 8.80
C PRO A 193 3.02 13.71 9.32
N SER A 194 2.19 12.69 9.08
CA SER A 194 2.46 11.31 9.49
C SER A 194 3.62 10.68 8.70
N ILE A 195 3.81 11.07 7.43
CA ILE A 195 4.85 10.53 6.56
C ILE A 195 6.22 11.05 6.96
N SER A 196 6.33 12.34 7.29
CA SER A 196 7.60 13.01 7.56
C SER A 196 8.44 12.35 8.67
N ASN A 197 7.79 11.68 9.61
CA ASN A 197 8.45 11.02 10.74
C ASN A 197 8.71 9.51 10.51
N ARG A 198 8.09 8.91 9.50
CA ARG A 198 8.18 7.46 9.19
C ARG A 198 9.17 7.17 8.06
N VAL A 199 9.53 8.17 7.27
CA VAL A 199 10.30 8.01 6.04
C VAL A 199 11.70 8.61 6.21
N PRO A 200 12.77 7.91 5.79
CA PRO A 200 14.13 8.45 5.74
C PRO A 200 14.21 9.71 4.88
N LEU A 201 15.01 10.70 5.34
CA LEU A 201 15.11 12.01 4.70
C LEU A 201 15.51 11.94 3.21
N HIS A 202 16.36 10.99 2.83
CA HIS A 202 16.77 10.81 1.42
C HIS A 202 15.61 10.42 0.52
N MET A 203 14.63 9.64 1.03
CA MET A 203 13.43 9.29 0.27
C MET A 203 12.50 10.50 0.11
N ILE A 204 12.38 11.34 1.15
CA ILE A 204 11.63 12.60 1.05
C ILE A 204 12.31 13.52 0.04
N ALA A 205 13.64 13.64 0.06
CA ALA A 205 14.41 14.43 -0.91
C ALA A 205 14.15 13.94 -2.34
N SER A 206 14.22 12.64 -2.57
CA SER A 206 13.89 12.03 -3.87
C SER A 206 12.46 12.35 -4.31
N TYR A 207 11.46 12.25 -3.41
CA TYR A 207 10.06 12.59 -3.70
C TYR A 207 9.86 14.06 -4.08
N LEU A 208 10.61 14.98 -3.42
CA LEU A 208 10.56 16.42 -3.67
C LEU A 208 11.43 16.87 -4.86
N GLY A 209 12.20 15.96 -5.47
CA GLY A 209 13.11 16.29 -6.58
C GLY A 209 14.27 17.19 -6.16
N VAL A 210 14.78 17.04 -4.94
CA VAL A 210 15.93 17.80 -4.41
C VAL A 210 17.01 16.85 -3.89
N SER A 211 18.25 17.34 -3.72
CA SER A 211 19.30 16.52 -3.12
C SER A 211 19.08 16.34 -1.60
N ALA A 212 19.57 15.22 -1.06
CA ALA A 212 19.50 14.93 0.37
C ALA A 212 20.22 15.99 1.21
N GLU A 213 21.33 16.57 0.71
CA GLU A 213 22.10 17.63 1.33
C GLU A 213 21.29 18.94 1.39
N THR A 214 20.62 19.29 0.28
CA THR A 214 19.73 20.45 0.22
C THR A 214 18.62 20.33 1.25
N LEU A 215 17.93 19.19 1.27
CA LEU A 215 16.85 18.95 2.21
C LEU A 215 17.32 18.93 3.68
N SER A 216 18.49 18.37 3.95
CA SER A 216 19.12 18.41 5.28
C SER A 216 19.40 19.83 5.76
N ARG A 217 19.87 20.71 4.84
CA ARG A 217 20.10 22.14 5.13
C ARG A 217 18.78 22.85 5.43
N VAL A 218 17.77 22.67 4.60
CA VAL A 218 16.42 23.23 4.81
C VAL A 218 15.87 22.82 6.17
N ARG A 219 15.91 21.52 6.51
CA ARG A 219 15.41 21.01 7.79
C ARG A 219 16.12 21.63 9.00
N ARG A 220 17.44 21.83 8.91
CA ARG A 220 18.21 22.49 9.99
C ARG A 220 17.84 23.96 10.18
N GLN A 221 17.51 24.67 9.10
CA GLN A 221 17.03 26.06 9.16
C GLN A 221 15.67 26.16 9.84
N PHE A 222 14.77 25.20 9.52
CA PHE A 222 13.45 25.10 10.17
C PHE A 222 13.53 24.83 11.67
N ALA A 223 14.43 23.96 12.11
CA ALA A 223 14.58 23.62 13.53
C ALA A 223 15.16 24.75 14.39
N LYS A 224 15.62 25.84 13.78
CA LYS A 224 16.16 27.04 14.45
C LYS A 224 15.18 28.22 14.52
N LYS A 225 14.06 28.13 13.80
CA LYS A 225 12.93 29.08 13.85
C LYS A 225 11.91 28.63 14.89
#